data_16e682847a09b722873b5a24c600144c
#
_entry.id   16e682847a09b722873b5a24c600144c
#
_cell.length_a   1.000
_cell.length_b   1.000
_cell.length_c   1.000
_cell.angle_alpha   90.00
_cell.angle_beta   90.00
_cell.angle_gamma   90.00
#
_symmetry.space_group_name_H-M   'P 1'
#
loop_
_entity.id
_entity.type
_entity.pdbx_description
1 polymer ?
#
loop_
_entity_poly.entity_id
_entity_poly.type
_entity_poly.pdbx_seq_one_letter_code
_entity_poly.pdbx_strand_id
1 'polypeptide(L)'
;GEVYKREVRKMAEQAGLPNFAKKDSTGICFIGERPFKDFLERYIPRSPGEIRTLDGDKRVGEHHGLMYHTLGQRKGLGIGGIAGGGQGDGEHDAWYVASKDLERNILYVVQGHDHPALLADRLKAIDLSWVNGKLPHTHWVYTAKTRYRQPDAPCEVESVDAGRCEVIFAQPQWAV
;
A
#
# COMPACT_ATOMS: atom_id res chain seq x y z
N GLY A 1 -23.93 -6.37 3.30
CA GLY A 1 -24.26 -7.46 2.60
C GLY A 1 -24.17 -8.80 3.30
N GLU A 2 -25.29 -9.47 3.45
CA GLU A 2 -25.39 -10.81 4.09
C GLU A 2 -25.07 -11.96 3.14
N VAL A 3 -24.97 -11.69 1.82
CA VAL A 3 -24.79 -12.71 0.79
C VAL A 3 -23.49 -12.45 0.02
N TYR A 4 -22.72 -13.51 -0.21
CA TYR A 4 -21.49 -13.43 -1.01
C TYR A 4 -21.80 -13.14 -2.48
N LYS A 5 -20.92 -12.39 -3.14
CA LYS A 5 -21.08 -11.95 -4.53
C LYS A 5 -21.32 -13.09 -5.53
N ARG A 6 -20.67 -14.25 -5.34
CA ARG A 6 -20.89 -15.44 -6.17
C ARG A 6 -22.33 -15.96 -6.10
N GLU A 7 -22.96 -15.83 -4.93
CA GLU A 7 -24.35 -16.25 -4.71
C GLU A 7 -25.32 -15.24 -5.31
N VAL A 8 -25.02 -13.93 -5.13
CA VAL A 8 -25.78 -12.86 -5.81
C VAL A 8 -25.78 -13.06 -7.33
N ARG A 9 -24.63 -13.44 -7.93
CA ARG A 9 -24.54 -13.72 -9.37
C ARG A 9 -25.38 -14.92 -9.79
N LYS A 10 -25.39 -16.00 -9.01
CA LYS A 10 -26.27 -17.16 -9.27
C LYS A 10 -27.75 -16.78 -9.19
N MET A 11 -28.14 -16.01 -8.18
CA MET A 11 -29.51 -15.50 -8.06
C MET A 11 -29.90 -14.61 -9.25
N ALA A 12 -28.99 -13.74 -9.68
CA ALA A 12 -29.20 -12.89 -10.87
C ALA A 12 -29.33 -13.70 -12.16
N GLU A 13 -28.53 -14.77 -12.33
CA GLU A 13 -28.62 -15.70 -13.45
C GLU A 13 -29.96 -16.44 -13.45
N GLN A 14 -30.38 -16.99 -12.30
CA GLN A 14 -31.65 -17.65 -12.12
C GLN A 14 -32.87 -16.73 -12.38
N ALA A 15 -32.69 -15.43 -12.04
CA ALA A 15 -33.71 -14.41 -12.31
C ALA A 15 -33.67 -13.88 -13.76
N GLY A 16 -32.80 -14.42 -14.63
CA GLY A 16 -32.68 -14.00 -16.03
C GLY A 16 -32.12 -12.54 -16.20
N LEU A 17 -31.40 -12.00 -15.24
CA LEU A 17 -30.87 -10.64 -15.35
C LEU A 17 -29.69 -10.60 -16.34
N PRO A 18 -29.70 -9.74 -17.37
CA PRO A 18 -28.69 -9.76 -18.43
C PRO A 18 -27.28 -9.35 -17.97
N ASN A 19 -27.15 -8.79 -16.78
CA ASN A 19 -25.89 -8.32 -16.21
C ASN A 19 -25.25 -9.27 -15.20
N PHE A 20 -25.77 -10.49 -15.01
CA PHE A 20 -25.25 -11.46 -14.04
C PHE A 20 -23.77 -11.79 -14.22
N ALA A 21 -23.29 -11.86 -15.47
CA ALA A 21 -21.91 -12.16 -15.83
C ALA A 21 -21.02 -10.92 -16.02
N LYS A 22 -21.56 -9.72 -15.84
CA LYS A 22 -20.79 -8.49 -16.04
C LYS A 22 -19.60 -8.43 -15.09
N LYS A 23 -18.40 -8.16 -15.63
CA LYS A 23 -17.18 -7.95 -14.85
C LYS A 23 -17.36 -6.79 -13.89
N ASP A 24 -16.73 -6.90 -12.73
CA ASP A 24 -16.68 -5.80 -11.79
C ASP A 24 -15.91 -4.63 -12.38
N SER A 25 -16.32 -3.43 -12.04
CA SER A 25 -15.56 -2.23 -12.37
C SER A 25 -14.22 -2.29 -11.60
N THR A 26 -13.12 -2.43 -12.33
CA THR A 26 -11.77 -2.56 -11.78
C THR A 26 -10.96 -1.26 -11.93
N GLY A 27 -11.62 -0.13 -11.98
CA GLY A 27 -10.95 1.16 -12.14
C GLY A 27 -11.88 2.32 -11.84
N ILE A 28 -11.34 3.51 -11.93
CA ILE A 28 -12.12 4.75 -11.85
C ILE A 28 -12.90 4.88 -13.16
N CYS A 29 -14.23 4.91 -13.08
CA CYS A 29 -15.14 4.78 -14.24
C CYS A 29 -14.89 5.76 -15.39
N PHE A 30 -14.29 6.92 -15.14
CA PHE A 30 -13.98 7.93 -16.17
C PHE A 30 -12.55 7.83 -16.74
N ILE A 31 -11.69 6.95 -16.19
CA ILE A 31 -10.32 6.74 -16.71
C ILE A 31 -10.30 5.64 -17.78
N GLY A 32 -11.28 4.73 -17.76
CA GLY A 32 -11.33 3.54 -18.62
C GLY A 32 -10.30 2.47 -18.24
N GLU A 33 -10.18 1.43 -19.08
CA GLU A 33 -9.20 0.34 -18.88
C GLU A 33 -7.81 0.77 -19.40
N ARG A 34 -7.16 1.71 -18.71
CA ARG A 34 -5.78 2.13 -19.01
C ARG A 34 -4.87 1.80 -17.83
N PRO A 35 -3.59 1.50 -18.05
CA PRO A 35 -2.60 1.42 -16.99
C PRO A 35 -2.59 2.76 -16.22
N PHE A 36 -2.76 2.69 -14.91
CA PHE A 36 -2.86 3.87 -14.05
C PHE A 36 -1.62 4.79 -14.17
N LYS A 37 -0.45 4.18 -14.38
CA LYS A 37 0.80 4.90 -14.61
C LYS A 37 0.72 5.79 -15.85
N ASP A 38 0.28 5.24 -16.99
CA ASP A 38 0.21 5.97 -18.28
C ASP A 38 -0.82 7.11 -18.22
N PHE A 39 -1.86 6.95 -17.40
CA PHE A 39 -2.82 8.02 -17.14
C PHE A 39 -2.18 9.14 -16.32
N LEU A 40 -1.51 8.83 -15.21
CA LEU A 40 -0.88 9.83 -14.35
C LEU A 40 0.25 10.59 -15.05
N GLU A 41 1.03 9.94 -15.92
CA GLU A 41 2.14 10.57 -16.66
C GLU A 41 1.71 11.76 -17.54
N ARG A 42 0.42 11.87 -17.84
CA ARG A 42 -0.14 13.02 -18.60
C ARG A 42 -0.29 14.28 -17.74
N TYR A 43 -0.45 14.11 -16.43
CA TYR A 43 -0.76 15.20 -15.50
C TYR A 43 0.40 15.50 -14.56
N ILE A 44 1.23 14.51 -14.29
CA ILE A 44 2.36 14.62 -13.37
C ILE A 44 3.64 14.36 -14.15
N PRO A 45 4.53 15.35 -14.27
CA PRO A 45 5.78 15.18 -15.00
C PRO A 45 6.64 14.10 -14.36
N ARG A 46 7.34 13.35 -15.18
CA ARG A 46 8.34 12.37 -14.72
C ARG A 46 9.46 13.11 -13.97
N SER A 47 9.84 12.56 -12.82
CA SER A 47 11.01 13.00 -12.07
C SER A 47 11.88 11.76 -11.80
N PRO A 48 12.73 11.35 -12.75
CA PRO A 48 13.58 10.18 -12.58
C PRO A 48 14.56 10.36 -11.42
N GLY A 49 14.87 9.25 -10.74
CA GLY A 49 15.81 9.22 -9.64
C GLY A 49 16.33 7.81 -9.40
N GLU A 50 17.25 7.69 -8.47
CA GLU A 50 17.90 6.41 -8.20
C GLU A 50 17.04 5.50 -7.31
N ILE A 51 17.13 4.19 -7.58
CA ILE A 51 16.71 3.15 -6.65
C ILE A 51 17.96 2.64 -5.95
N ARG A 52 17.96 2.70 -4.62
CA ARG A 52 19.08 2.27 -3.79
C ARG A 52 18.65 1.25 -2.74
N THR A 53 19.57 0.39 -2.34
CA THR A 53 19.35 -0.49 -1.20
C THR A 53 19.39 0.32 0.09
N LEU A 54 18.48 0.04 1.02
CA LEU A 54 18.51 0.68 2.34
C LEU A 54 19.74 0.21 3.13
N ASP A 55 20.07 -1.09 3.00
CA ASP A 55 21.22 -1.70 3.65
C ASP A 55 22.49 -1.53 2.79
N GLY A 56 23.18 -0.42 2.94
CA GLY A 56 24.46 -0.18 2.25
C GLY A 56 24.42 0.84 1.12
N ASP A 57 23.31 1.50 0.88
CA ASP A 57 23.17 2.64 -0.05
C ASP A 57 23.67 2.34 -1.49
N LYS A 58 23.57 1.09 -1.92
CA LYS A 58 24.01 0.65 -3.24
C LYS A 58 22.92 0.99 -4.28
N ARG A 59 23.30 1.66 -5.36
CA ARG A 59 22.41 1.88 -6.50
C ARG A 59 22.08 0.56 -7.20
N VAL A 60 20.80 0.25 -7.35
CA VAL A 60 20.28 -0.97 -7.98
C VAL A 60 19.36 -0.69 -9.15
N GLY A 61 19.03 0.56 -9.44
CA GLY A 61 18.19 0.91 -10.58
C GLY A 61 17.84 2.38 -10.63
N GLU A 62 16.83 2.67 -11.44
CA GLU A 62 16.28 4.01 -11.64
C GLU A 62 14.75 3.93 -11.63
N HIS A 63 14.09 4.91 -11.00
CA HIS A 63 12.65 5.07 -11.01
C HIS A 63 12.23 6.26 -11.87
N HIS A 64 10.97 6.28 -12.32
CA HIS A 64 10.44 7.38 -13.15
C HIS A 64 9.79 8.50 -12.33
N GLY A 65 9.73 8.36 -11.02
CA GLY A 65 9.17 9.33 -10.07
C GLY A 65 8.69 8.63 -8.80
N LEU A 66 9.00 9.20 -7.63
CA LEU A 66 8.64 8.66 -6.31
C LEU A 66 7.12 8.52 -6.11
N MET A 67 6.32 9.35 -6.81
CA MET A 67 4.86 9.31 -6.74
C MET A 67 4.26 8.01 -7.30
N TYR A 68 4.96 7.29 -8.16
CA TYR A 68 4.48 6.04 -8.75
C TYR A 68 4.72 4.82 -7.87
N HIS A 69 5.39 5.00 -6.73
CA HIS A 69 5.76 3.92 -5.83
C HIS A 69 5.05 4.05 -4.49
N THR A 70 4.71 2.92 -3.90
CA THR A 70 4.07 2.82 -2.58
C THR A 70 4.95 1.97 -1.67
N LEU A 71 5.02 2.27 -0.37
CA LEU A 71 5.74 1.44 0.60
C LEU A 71 5.23 -0.01 0.53
N GLY A 72 6.14 -0.97 0.60
CA GLY A 72 5.85 -2.39 0.42
C GLY A 72 5.57 -2.83 -1.02
N GLN A 73 5.65 -1.96 -2.02
CA GLN A 73 5.47 -2.35 -3.40
C GLN A 73 6.59 -3.29 -3.86
N ARG A 74 6.19 -4.43 -4.47
CA ARG A 74 7.09 -5.43 -5.05
C ARG A 74 7.19 -5.33 -6.57
N LYS A 75 6.04 -5.17 -7.24
CA LYS A 75 5.95 -5.21 -8.70
C LYS A 75 6.27 -3.85 -9.33
N GLY A 76 6.86 -3.87 -10.53
CA GLY A 76 7.08 -2.65 -11.33
C GLY A 76 8.29 -1.82 -10.91
N LEU A 77 9.22 -2.39 -10.14
CA LEU A 77 10.47 -1.72 -9.73
C LEU A 77 11.53 -1.76 -10.84
N GLY A 78 11.45 -2.71 -11.78
CA GLY A 78 12.44 -2.84 -12.87
C GLY A 78 13.83 -3.31 -12.44
N ILE A 79 13.99 -3.79 -11.20
CA ILE A 79 15.27 -4.23 -10.61
C ILE A 79 15.34 -5.75 -10.42
N GLY A 80 14.47 -6.51 -11.08
CA GLY A 80 14.52 -7.96 -11.09
C GLY A 80 15.77 -8.49 -11.77
N GLY A 81 16.46 -9.46 -11.16
CA GLY A 81 17.66 -10.09 -11.72
C GLY A 81 18.98 -9.38 -11.42
N ILE A 82 19.00 -8.33 -10.59
CA ILE A 82 20.26 -7.73 -10.13
C ILE A 82 20.86 -8.65 -9.05
N ALA A 83 22.00 -9.25 -9.37
CA ALA A 83 22.78 -10.08 -8.47
C ALA A 83 23.24 -9.25 -7.26
N GLY A 84 22.80 -9.63 -6.12
CA GLY A 84 23.15 -9.04 -4.82
C GLY A 84 22.47 -9.79 -3.69
N GLY A 85 21.51 -10.60 -4.02
CA GLY A 85 20.83 -11.54 -3.15
C GLY A 85 20.83 -12.90 -3.82
N GLY A 86 20.88 -13.97 -3.04
CA GLY A 86 21.08 -15.34 -3.48
C GLY A 86 20.19 -15.79 -4.62
N GLN A 87 20.66 -16.80 -5.30
CA GLN A 87 19.93 -17.56 -6.31
C GLN A 87 18.77 -18.33 -5.66
N GLY A 88 17.64 -17.66 -5.47
CA GLY A 88 16.44 -18.31 -4.95
C GLY A 88 15.20 -17.69 -5.56
N ASP A 89 14.33 -18.51 -6.13
CA ASP A 89 12.99 -18.12 -6.63
C ASP A 89 12.01 -17.82 -5.47
N GLY A 90 12.51 -17.56 -4.28
CA GLY A 90 11.74 -17.39 -3.05
C GLY A 90 11.25 -15.95 -2.83
N GLU A 91 10.22 -15.82 -2.04
CA GLU A 91 9.66 -14.55 -1.57
C GLU A 91 10.68 -13.71 -0.77
N HIS A 92 11.71 -14.39 -0.21
CA HIS A 92 12.82 -13.79 0.55
C HIS A 92 13.79 -12.97 -0.32
N ASP A 93 13.87 -13.21 -1.62
CA ASP A 93 14.80 -12.52 -2.53
C ASP A 93 14.14 -11.37 -3.30
N ALA A 94 12.83 -11.19 -3.14
CA ALA A 94 12.10 -10.13 -3.81
C ALA A 94 12.41 -8.76 -3.19
N TRP A 95 12.50 -7.75 -4.05
CA TRP A 95 12.67 -6.36 -3.65
C TRP A 95 11.36 -5.72 -3.28
N TYR A 96 11.37 -4.95 -2.18
CA TYR A 96 10.23 -4.18 -1.68
C TYR A 96 10.63 -2.74 -1.41
N VAL A 97 9.74 -1.80 -1.72
CA VAL A 97 9.94 -0.39 -1.39
C VAL A 97 9.86 -0.20 0.13
N ALA A 98 10.95 0.26 0.73
CA ALA A 98 11.05 0.51 2.17
C ALA A 98 10.79 1.97 2.53
N SER A 99 11.37 2.92 1.78
CA SER A 99 11.20 4.34 2.06
C SER A 99 11.43 5.20 0.82
N LYS A 100 11.10 6.49 0.94
CA LYS A 100 11.31 7.51 -0.09
C LYS A 100 12.02 8.70 0.51
N ASP A 101 13.13 9.09 -0.09
CA ASP A 101 13.79 10.36 0.20
C ASP A 101 13.32 11.40 -0.83
N LEU A 102 12.44 12.29 -0.39
CA LEU A 102 11.84 13.30 -1.27
C LEU A 102 12.82 14.41 -1.64
N GLU A 103 13.78 14.71 -0.75
CA GLU A 103 14.77 15.79 -0.97
C GLU A 103 15.83 15.35 -1.99
N ARG A 104 16.30 14.10 -1.86
CA ARG A 104 17.33 13.53 -2.74
C ARG A 104 16.74 12.82 -3.97
N ASN A 105 15.42 12.69 -4.03
CA ASN A 105 14.69 11.93 -5.07
C ASN A 105 15.18 10.48 -5.19
N ILE A 106 15.32 9.78 -4.04
CA ILE A 106 15.79 8.41 -3.97
C ILE A 106 14.68 7.49 -3.47
N LEU A 107 14.54 6.34 -4.13
CA LEU A 107 13.67 5.25 -3.71
C LEU A 107 14.52 4.18 -3.02
N TYR A 108 14.31 3.96 -1.73
CA TYR A 108 14.99 2.90 -1.00
C TYR A 108 14.22 1.60 -1.04
N VAL A 109 14.94 0.52 -1.30
CA VAL A 109 14.40 -0.84 -1.38
C VAL A 109 15.16 -1.79 -0.45
N VAL A 110 14.46 -2.83 0.01
CA VAL A 110 15.01 -3.93 0.81
C VAL A 110 14.64 -5.26 0.20
N GLN A 111 15.40 -6.31 0.50
CA GLN A 111 15.06 -7.67 0.11
C GLN A 111 14.32 -8.40 1.22
N GLY A 112 13.36 -9.24 0.82
CA GLY A 112 12.54 -10.04 1.73
C GLY A 112 11.31 -9.31 2.25
N HIS A 113 10.20 -10.03 2.29
CA HIS A 113 8.92 -9.53 2.80
C HIS A 113 8.97 -9.16 4.29
N ASP A 114 9.76 -9.90 5.06
CA ASP A 114 9.82 -9.78 6.52
C ASP A 114 10.93 -8.83 7.00
N HIS A 115 11.50 -8.05 6.08
CA HIS A 115 12.56 -7.11 6.43
C HIS A 115 12.08 -6.09 7.47
N PRO A 116 12.83 -5.83 8.57
CA PRO A 116 12.42 -4.95 9.66
C PRO A 116 12.01 -3.54 9.21
N ALA A 117 12.65 -3.00 8.18
CA ALA A 117 12.32 -1.69 7.63
C ALA A 117 10.92 -1.59 6.97
N LEU A 118 10.25 -2.73 6.78
CA LEU A 118 8.86 -2.79 6.30
C LEU A 118 7.84 -2.87 7.44
N LEU A 119 8.30 -2.95 8.68
CA LEU A 119 7.47 -3.14 9.85
C LEU A 119 7.48 -1.89 10.72
N ALA A 120 6.31 -1.44 11.18
CA ALA A 120 6.17 -0.35 12.12
C ALA A 120 5.07 -0.66 13.16
N ASP A 121 5.37 -0.40 14.41
CA ASP A 121 4.41 -0.52 15.51
C ASP A 121 3.67 0.80 15.79
N ARG A 122 4.13 1.91 15.21
CA ARG A 122 3.58 3.26 15.37
C ARG A 122 3.15 3.86 14.03
N LEU A 123 2.07 4.62 14.10
CA LEU A 123 1.49 5.34 12.97
C LEU A 123 1.11 6.75 13.40
N LYS A 124 1.46 7.73 12.59
CA LYS A 124 0.95 9.10 12.68
C LYS A 124 -0.01 9.36 11.54
N ALA A 125 -1.26 9.66 11.87
CA ALA A 125 -2.29 10.04 10.90
C ALA A 125 -2.55 11.54 10.95
N ILE A 126 -2.78 12.14 9.78
CA ILE A 126 -3.18 13.54 9.58
C ILE A 126 -4.44 13.57 8.71
N ASP A 127 -5.07 14.71 8.58
CA ASP A 127 -6.29 14.91 7.79
C ASP A 127 -7.42 13.95 8.21
N LEU A 128 -7.67 13.92 9.50
CA LEU A 128 -8.59 12.97 10.14
C LEU A 128 -10.05 13.29 9.84
N SER A 129 -10.84 12.26 9.55
CA SER A 129 -12.29 12.34 9.42
C SER A 129 -12.98 11.36 10.37
N TRP A 130 -13.68 11.88 11.36
CA TRP A 130 -14.39 11.09 12.35
C TRP A 130 -15.86 10.91 11.95
N VAL A 131 -16.26 9.69 11.64
CA VAL A 131 -17.61 9.36 11.15
C VAL A 131 -18.70 9.79 12.14
N ASN A 132 -18.45 9.66 13.46
CA ASN A 132 -19.36 10.06 14.50
C ASN A 132 -19.17 11.49 15.00
N GLY A 133 -18.26 12.26 14.38
CA GLY A 133 -17.92 13.64 14.74
C GLY A 133 -17.24 13.83 16.09
N LYS A 134 -16.80 12.74 16.73
CA LYS A 134 -16.13 12.77 18.05
C LYS A 134 -14.73 12.18 17.96
N LEU A 135 -13.80 12.76 18.71
CA LEU A 135 -12.47 12.19 18.89
C LEU A 135 -12.53 10.87 19.64
N PRO A 136 -11.69 9.89 19.31
CA PRO A 136 -11.58 8.67 20.09
C PRO A 136 -11.00 8.97 21.49
N HIS A 137 -11.26 8.09 22.43
CA HIS A 137 -10.62 8.16 23.74
C HIS A 137 -9.17 7.68 23.62
N THR A 138 -8.25 8.42 24.23
CA THR A 138 -6.85 7.97 24.36
C THR A 138 -6.74 6.81 25.32
N HIS A 139 -5.73 5.95 25.12
CA HIS A 139 -5.45 4.78 25.96
C HIS A 139 -6.57 3.73 26.02
N TRP A 140 -7.45 3.75 25.03
CA TRP A 140 -8.42 2.68 24.82
C TRP A 140 -7.96 1.77 23.67
N VAL A 141 -8.31 0.49 23.80
CA VAL A 141 -8.01 -0.50 22.76
C VAL A 141 -9.04 -0.39 21.65
N TYR A 142 -8.54 -0.19 20.46
CA TYR A 142 -9.28 -0.17 19.20
C TYR A 142 -8.78 -1.26 18.27
N THR A 143 -9.40 -1.40 17.13
CA THR A 143 -8.85 -2.12 16.01
C THR A 143 -8.72 -1.19 14.82
N ALA A 144 -7.60 -1.28 14.12
CA ALA A 144 -7.35 -0.48 12.93
C ALA A 144 -6.66 -1.31 11.84
N LYS A 145 -6.74 -0.84 10.63
CA LYS A 145 -5.96 -1.39 9.50
C LYS A 145 -5.24 -0.26 8.78
N THR A 146 -4.02 -0.49 8.39
CA THR A 146 -3.20 0.46 7.64
C THR A 146 -3.51 0.41 6.14
N ARG A 147 -4.11 -0.69 5.65
CA ARG A 147 -4.52 -0.87 4.27
C ARG A 147 -5.85 -1.58 4.15
N TYR A 148 -6.62 -1.25 3.12
CA TYR A 148 -7.97 -1.75 2.89
C TYR A 148 -8.11 -3.28 2.95
N ARG A 149 -7.12 -4.04 2.45
CA ARG A 149 -7.18 -5.51 2.39
C ARG A 149 -6.54 -6.23 3.57
N GLN A 150 -5.94 -5.51 4.51
CA GLN A 150 -5.39 -6.10 5.73
C GLN A 150 -6.51 -6.41 6.72
N PRO A 151 -6.34 -7.42 7.58
CA PRO A 151 -7.22 -7.63 8.73
C PRO A 151 -7.09 -6.45 9.71
N ASP A 152 -8.11 -6.27 10.54
CA ASP A 152 -8.04 -5.30 11.63
C ASP A 152 -7.02 -5.79 12.67
N ALA A 153 -6.13 -4.91 13.10
CA ALA A 153 -5.12 -5.18 14.12
C ALA A 153 -5.41 -4.39 15.40
N PRO A 154 -5.26 -5.01 16.59
CA PRO A 154 -5.41 -4.31 17.87
C PRO A 154 -4.41 -3.16 17.97
N CYS A 155 -4.90 -2.00 18.40
CA CYS A 155 -4.10 -0.79 18.55
C CYS A 155 -4.66 0.07 19.69
N GLU A 156 -3.84 1.02 20.14
CA GLU A 156 -4.19 2.03 21.11
C GLU A 156 -3.98 3.43 20.50
N VAL A 157 -4.88 4.35 20.79
CA VAL A 157 -4.71 5.76 20.47
C VAL A 157 -3.90 6.40 21.59
N GLU A 158 -2.63 6.70 21.33
CA GLU A 158 -1.72 7.33 22.31
C GLU A 158 -2.04 8.81 22.47
N SER A 159 -2.22 9.50 21.35
CA SER A 159 -2.57 10.91 21.32
C SER A 159 -3.49 11.25 20.16
N VAL A 160 -4.37 12.23 20.36
CA VAL A 160 -5.27 12.72 19.32
C VAL A 160 -5.60 14.18 19.58
N ASP A 161 -5.52 14.99 18.53
CA ASP A 161 -6.01 16.36 18.49
C ASP A 161 -6.90 16.58 17.26
N ALA A 162 -7.27 17.83 16.97
CA ALA A 162 -8.16 18.16 15.86
C ALA A 162 -7.60 17.78 14.47
N GLY A 163 -6.30 17.57 14.32
CA GLY A 163 -5.67 17.35 13.01
C GLY A 163 -4.71 16.17 12.96
N ARG A 164 -4.38 15.56 14.10
CA ARG A 164 -3.38 14.51 14.19
C ARG A 164 -3.81 13.42 15.16
N CYS A 165 -3.37 12.20 14.88
CA CYS A 165 -3.57 11.04 15.75
C CYS A 165 -2.31 10.18 15.72
N GLU A 166 -1.84 9.76 16.89
CA GLU A 166 -0.79 8.77 17.03
C GLU A 166 -1.39 7.46 17.55
N VAL A 167 -1.06 6.39 16.85
CA VAL A 167 -1.58 5.05 17.14
C VAL A 167 -0.42 4.10 17.36
N ILE A 168 -0.52 3.27 18.39
CA ILE A 168 0.42 2.18 18.68
C ILE A 168 -0.29 0.86 18.44
N PHE A 169 0.27 0.01 17.61
CA PHE A 169 -0.23 -1.34 17.36
C PHE A 169 0.35 -2.33 18.35
N ALA A 170 -0.45 -3.29 18.79
CA ALA A 170 0.01 -4.38 19.65
C ALA A 170 1.08 -5.27 19.00
N GLN A 171 1.12 -5.30 17.67
CA GLN A 171 2.13 -5.98 16.87
C GLN A 171 2.50 -5.09 15.68
N PRO A 172 3.77 -5.13 15.23
CA PRO A 172 4.20 -4.36 14.07
C PRO A 172 3.34 -4.63 12.83
N GLN A 173 2.97 -3.58 12.13
CA GLN A 173 2.19 -3.62 10.90
C GLN A 173 3.11 -3.46 9.70
N TRP A 174 2.76 -4.17 8.62
CA TRP A 174 3.56 -4.20 7.41
C TRP A 174 3.28 -3.00 6.49
N ALA A 175 4.34 -2.34 6.03
CA ALA A 175 4.32 -1.25 5.06
C ALA A 175 3.35 -0.10 5.44
N VAL A 176 3.49 0.39 6.65
CA VAL A 176 2.72 1.51 7.20
C VAL A 176 3.17 2.83 6.61
#